data_5caa45734c42711db21eb419522ddee1
#
_entry.id   5caa45734c42711db21eb419522ddee1
#
_cell.length_a   1.000
_cell.length_b   1.000
_cell.length_c   1.000
_cell.angle_alpha   90.00
_cell.angle_beta   90.00
_cell.angle_gamma   90.00
#
_symmetry.space_group_name_H-M   'P 1'
#
loop_
_entity.id
_entity.type
_entity.pdbx_description
1 polymer ?
#
loop_
_entity_poly.entity_id
_entity_poly.type
_entity_poly.pdbx_seq_one_letter_code
_entity_poly.pdbx_strand_id
1 'polypeptide(L)'
;MTSFMWFTIRRGRRWSPRPPASPSGRFSGRPIGRAARARAAAVAAAIVAVLSVLVAAAAPAGAGVRAGAPAPSPFQAAIQQIVNDGVPGAIGLVRHGGRVTVATSGLADVATQTPMAPGDRVRVGSVTKTFVATVVLQLVAEHRLSLGDTVGHWLPGLVPNGGNITLQELLQHTSGIYSYTNDPGFLQALFTDPTRVWQPTELVRIAVAHPPVFPPGTSFAYSNTDYVLLGMIIQAATGHPVGQQLQARIFHPLGLRDTYYPYANPHLRTPYAHGYLLGQPGATGPADTTVMSPSWGGAAGGIVSTAADIARFYTALLSGKLLPAAQLQEMMTTTPTPQGDDYGLGIQAEPLPCGTAWGHQGSFHGYFSTPFTTTDGTSQAVILVNADSGTLTQQQQTDIVNALITGICGSG
;
A
#
# COMPACT_ATOMS: atom_id res chain seq x y z
N MET A 1 -16.41 -8.42 0.66
CA MET A 1 -15.36 -9.44 0.71
C MET A 1 -14.06 -8.76 0.29
N THR A 2 -13.42 -8.08 1.21
CA THR A 2 -12.08 -7.49 1.02
C THR A 2 -11.11 -8.31 1.85
N SER A 3 -10.79 -9.52 1.31
CA SER A 3 -9.61 -10.26 1.77
C SER A 3 -8.40 -9.44 1.34
N PHE A 4 -7.66 -8.90 2.29
CA PHE A 4 -6.31 -8.41 2.05
C PHE A 4 -5.49 -9.59 1.55
N MET A 5 -5.32 -9.71 0.22
CA MET A 5 -4.44 -10.71 -0.36
C MET A 5 -3.01 -10.22 -0.22
N TRP A 6 -2.30 -10.80 0.73
CA TRP A 6 -0.86 -10.71 0.88
C TRP A 6 -0.19 -11.48 -0.25
N PHE A 7 0.70 -10.85 -0.97
CA PHE A 7 1.51 -11.51 -1.99
C PHE A 7 2.79 -12.05 -1.36
N THR A 8 2.85 -13.36 -1.18
CA THR A 8 4.13 -14.04 -0.91
C THR A 8 4.79 -14.37 -2.23
N ILE A 9 6.01 -13.92 -2.45
CA ILE A 9 6.85 -14.33 -3.57
C ILE A 9 7.27 -15.79 -3.35
N ARG A 10 6.44 -16.75 -3.77
CA ARG A 10 6.81 -18.17 -3.73
C ARG A 10 7.77 -18.48 -4.88
N ARG A 11 8.97 -18.92 -4.55
CA ARG A 11 9.86 -19.66 -5.48
C ARG A 11 9.08 -20.85 -6.06
N GLY A 12 9.06 -20.95 -7.39
CA GLY A 12 8.34 -21.87 -8.23
C GLY A 12 8.23 -23.32 -7.73
N ARG A 13 7.05 -23.65 -7.23
CA ARG A 13 6.52 -25.01 -7.35
C ARG A 13 5.27 -24.90 -8.22
N ARG A 14 5.32 -25.58 -9.38
CA ARG A 14 4.16 -25.72 -10.27
C ARG A 14 3.07 -26.46 -9.49
N TRP A 15 2.01 -25.76 -9.16
CA TRP A 15 0.79 -26.36 -8.67
C TRP A 15 -0.09 -26.66 -9.89
N SER A 16 -0.34 -27.96 -10.15
CA SER A 16 -1.31 -28.40 -11.13
C SER A 16 -2.63 -28.69 -10.40
N PRO A 17 -3.71 -27.96 -10.68
CA PRO A 17 -5.00 -28.29 -10.11
C PRO A 17 -5.56 -29.54 -10.82
N ARG A 18 -5.98 -30.54 -10.05
CA ARG A 18 -6.81 -31.63 -10.54
C ARG A 18 -8.22 -31.09 -10.82
N PRO A 19 -8.82 -31.38 -11.98
CA PRO A 19 -10.18 -30.97 -12.25
C PRO A 19 -11.16 -31.84 -11.44
N PRO A 20 -12.32 -31.28 -10.98
CA PRO A 20 -13.36 -32.07 -10.38
C PRO A 20 -14.10 -32.91 -11.47
N ALA A 21 -14.50 -34.11 -11.08
CA ALA A 21 -15.22 -35.05 -11.91
C ALA A 21 -16.59 -34.49 -12.36
N SER A 22 -16.84 -34.57 -13.63
CA SER A 22 -18.17 -34.26 -14.24
C SER A 22 -19.14 -35.42 -14.08
N PRO A 23 -20.44 -35.19 -13.80
CA PRO A 23 -21.45 -36.19 -13.99
C PRO A 23 -21.94 -36.19 -15.47
N SER A 24 -22.00 -37.36 -16.05
CA SER A 24 -22.53 -37.67 -17.36
C SER A 24 -24.05 -37.43 -17.47
N GLY A 25 -24.47 -36.62 -18.43
CA GLY A 25 -25.84 -36.49 -18.85
C GLY A 25 -25.91 -36.40 -20.37
N ARG A 26 -26.35 -37.50 -21.03
CA ARG A 26 -26.61 -37.55 -22.47
C ARG A 26 -27.85 -36.75 -22.78
N PHE A 27 -27.80 -35.90 -23.80
CA PHE A 27 -28.96 -35.60 -24.64
C PHE A 27 -28.54 -35.47 -26.10
N SER A 28 -29.25 -36.22 -26.92
CA SER A 28 -29.23 -36.34 -28.37
C SER A 28 -29.99 -35.20 -29.05
N GLY A 29 -29.52 -34.74 -30.22
CA GLY A 29 -30.29 -33.83 -31.07
C GLY A 29 -29.51 -33.39 -32.30
N ARG A 30 -29.98 -33.81 -33.44
CA ARG A 30 -29.44 -33.82 -34.81
C ARG A 30 -29.34 -32.43 -35.49
N PRO A 31 -28.68 -32.34 -36.66
CA PRO A 31 -28.15 -31.14 -37.28
C PRO A 31 -29.00 -30.60 -38.45
N ILE A 32 -28.89 -29.31 -38.74
CA ILE A 32 -29.27 -28.62 -39.99
C ILE A 32 -28.30 -27.44 -40.12
N GLY A 33 -27.69 -27.11 -41.21
CA GLY A 33 -27.82 -27.29 -42.61
C GLY A 33 -26.86 -26.28 -43.28
N ARG A 34 -26.34 -26.69 -44.43
CA ARG A 34 -25.32 -26.06 -45.27
C ARG A 34 -25.79 -24.82 -46.02
N ALA A 35 -24.76 -24.08 -46.53
CA ALA A 35 -24.70 -23.27 -47.77
C ALA A 35 -24.80 -21.74 -47.56
N ALA A 36 -24.06 -20.85 -48.22
CA ALA A 36 -23.38 -20.88 -49.50
C ALA A 36 -22.36 -19.77 -49.62
N ARG A 37 -21.20 -20.04 -50.17
CA ARG A 37 -20.50 -19.50 -51.35
C ARG A 37 -20.60 -18.00 -51.63
N ALA A 38 -19.49 -17.33 -51.52
CA ALA A 38 -18.56 -16.85 -52.57
C ALA A 38 -19.10 -15.75 -53.51
N ARG A 39 -18.37 -14.66 -53.60
CA ARG A 39 -17.96 -14.03 -54.90
C ARG A 39 -16.85 -13.01 -54.68
N ALA A 40 -15.81 -13.26 -55.47
CA ALA A 40 -14.68 -12.37 -55.73
C ALA A 40 -15.07 -11.33 -56.81
N ALA A 41 -14.44 -10.17 -56.78
CA ALA A 41 -14.21 -9.37 -57.98
C ALA A 41 -12.99 -8.44 -57.73
N ALA A 42 -12.02 -8.64 -58.61
CA ALA A 42 -10.87 -7.81 -58.84
C ALA A 42 -11.23 -6.66 -59.81
N VAL A 43 -10.49 -5.57 -59.86
CA VAL A 43 -10.22 -4.61 -60.96
C VAL A 43 -9.57 -3.37 -60.33
N ALA A 44 -8.55 -2.67 -60.79
CA ALA A 44 -7.59 -2.72 -61.87
C ALA A 44 -6.51 -1.66 -61.58
N ALA A 45 -5.33 -1.91 -62.07
CA ALA A 45 -4.20 -0.97 -62.03
C ALA A 45 -4.43 0.25 -62.96
N ALA A 46 -4.02 1.43 -62.54
CA ALA A 46 -3.76 2.59 -63.43
C ALA A 46 -2.35 3.12 -63.19
N ILE A 47 -1.50 2.91 -64.17
CA ILE A 47 -0.16 3.49 -64.31
C ILE A 47 -0.32 4.92 -64.79
N VAL A 48 0.25 5.90 -64.12
CA VAL A 48 0.56 7.23 -64.65
C VAL A 48 2.03 7.54 -64.42
N ALA A 49 2.79 7.52 -65.51
CA ALA A 49 4.16 8.01 -65.57
C ALA A 49 4.14 9.54 -65.70
N VAL A 50 4.85 10.25 -64.82
CA VAL A 50 5.14 11.67 -64.95
C VAL A 50 6.63 11.93 -64.73
N LEU A 51 7.21 12.53 -65.73
CA LEU A 51 8.54 13.03 -65.98
C LEU A 51 9.37 13.44 -64.75
N SER A 52 10.59 12.95 -64.76
CA SER A 52 11.71 13.36 -63.94
C SER A 52 12.21 14.74 -64.36
N VAL A 53 12.12 15.72 -63.49
CA VAL A 53 12.93 16.95 -63.58
C VAL A 53 13.97 16.87 -62.46
N LEU A 54 15.22 16.66 -62.85
CA LEU A 54 16.38 16.79 -61.94
C LEU A 54 16.57 18.27 -61.60
N VAL A 55 16.20 18.66 -60.39
CA VAL A 55 16.74 19.86 -59.77
C VAL A 55 17.76 19.40 -58.73
N ALA A 56 19.01 19.62 -59.02
CA ALA A 56 20.10 19.47 -58.07
C ALA A 56 19.98 20.56 -57.01
N ALA A 57 19.31 20.23 -55.87
CA ALA A 57 19.34 21.06 -54.71
C ALA A 57 20.54 20.64 -53.85
N ALA A 58 21.42 21.59 -53.59
CA ALA A 58 22.54 21.43 -52.67
C ALA A 58 22.01 20.96 -51.29
N ALA A 59 22.53 19.85 -50.80
CA ALA A 59 22.24 19.35 -49.47
C ALA A 59 22.74 20.35 -48.42
N PRO A 60 21.91 20.78 -47.46
CA PRO A 60 22.43 21.45 -46.29
C PRO A 60 23.23 20.46 -45.45
N ALA A 61 24.53 20.70 -45.30
CA ALA A 61 25.37 19.99 -44.35
C ALA A 61 24.84 20.27 -42.92
N GLY A 62 24.65 19.20 -42.16
CA GLY A 62 24.48 19.31 -40.71
C GLY A 62 23.09 19.06 -40.15
N ALA A 63 22.43 17.91 -40.48
CA ALA A 63 21.49 17.32 -39.55
C ALA A 63 22.30 16.61 -38.45
N GLY A 64 22.70 17.37 -37.43
CA GLY A 64 23.23 16.75 -36.22
C GLY A 64 22.21 15.70 -35.72
N VAL A 65 22.63 14.45 -35.67
CA VAL A 65 21.85 13.39 -34.99
C VAL A 65 21.62 13.92 -33.59
N ARG A 66 20.39 14.35 -33.27
CA ARG A 66 19.99 14.61 -31.89
C ARG A 66 20.19 13.28 -31.18
N ALA A 67 21.19 13.22 -30.29
CA ALA A 67 21.34 12.11 -29.40
C ALA A 67 19.96 11.86 -28.77
N GLY A 68 19.37 10.70 -29.04
CA GLY A 68 18.10 10.31 -28.45
C GLY A 68 18.23 10.43 -26.94
N ALA A 69 17.16 10.83 -26.25
CA ALA A 69 17.15 10.85 -24.80
C ALA A 69 17.66 9.49 -24.29
N PRO A 70 18.51 9.46 -23.26
CA PRO A 70 19.01 8.20 -22.71
C PRO A 70 17.82 7.31 -22.31
N ALA A 71 17.94 6.00 -22.52
CA ALA A 71 16.91 5.05 -22.12
C ALA A 71 16.61 5.22 -20.61
N PRO A 72 15.35 5.10 -20.18
CA PRO A 72 15.00 5.20 -18.78
C PRO A 72 15.74 4.13 -17.97
N SER A 73 16.11 4.45 -16.72
CA SER A 73 16.69 3.45 -15.82
C SER A 73 15.71 2.30 -15.61
N PRO A 74 16.18 1.06 -15.23
CA PRO A 74 15.29 -0.06 -14.95
C PRO A 74 14.22 0.29 -13.93
N PHE A 75 14.54 1.09 -12.91
CA PHE A 75 13.59 1.54 -11.89
C PHE A 75 12.55 2.52 -12.48
N GLN A 76 12.97 3.49 -13.29
CA GLN A 76 12.03 4.38 -13.98
C GLN A 76 11.10 3.60 -14.91
N ALA A 77 11.62 2.61 -15.64
CA ALA A 77 10.82 1.75 -16.50
C ALA A 77 9.80 0.92 -15.71
N ALA A 78 10.17 0.41 -14.52
CA ALA A 78 9.26 -0.32 -13.64
C ALA A 78 8.13 0.58 -13.11
N ILE A 79 8.42 1.83 -12.71
CA ILE A 79 7.39 2.80 -12.30
C ILE A 79 6.46 3.16 -13.47
N GLN A 80 7.01 3.32 -14.68
CA GLN A 80 6.20 3.56 -15.88
C GLN A 80 5.28 2.37 -16.21
N GLN A 81 5.75 1.12 -16.00
CA GLN A 81 4.95 -0.09 -16.25
C GLN A 81 3.69 -0.13 -15.39
N ILE A 82 3.76 0.25 -14.11
CA ILE A 82 2.60 0.35 -13.22
C ILE A 82 1.48 1.21 -13.86
N VAL A 83 1.87 2.33 -14.46
CA VAL A 83 0.92 3.24 -15.10
C VAL A 83 0.44 2.72 -16.47
N ASN A 84 1.32 2.07 -17.24
CA ASN A 84 0.95 1.45 -18.52
C ASN A 84 -0.14 0.38 -18.34
N ASP A 85 -0.15 -0.32 -17.19
CA ASP A 85 -1.14 -1.33 -16.86
C ASP A 85 -2.41 -0.73 -16.20
N GLY A 86 -2.56 0.60 -16.21
CA GLY A 86 -3.81 1.29 -15.92
C GLY A 86 -3.94 1.85 -14.49
N VAL A 87 -2.85 1.89 -13.70
CA VAL A 87 -2.84 2.66 -12.45
C VAL A 87 -2.73 4.14 -12.80
N PRO A 88 -3.55 5.06 -12.23
CA PRO A 88 -3.55 6.47 -12.63
C PRO A 88 -2.19 7.15 -12.47
N GLY A 89 -1.49 6.88 -11.36
CA GLY A 89 -0.17 7.47 -11.12
C GLY A 89 0.64 6.71 -10.07
N ALA A 90 1.96 6.84 -10.17
CA ALA A 90 2.91 6.18 -9.28
C ALA A 90 4.10 7.09 -8.95
N ILE A 91 4.56 7.01 -7.70
CA ILE A 91 5.82 7.60 -7.22
C ILE A 91 6.69 6.46 -6.70
N GLY A 92 7.92 6.37 -7.20
CA GLY A 92 8.95 5.49 -6.67
C GLY A 92 10.12 6.29 -6.14
N LEU A 93 10.61 5.92 -4.94
CA LEU A 93 11.84 6.42 -4.38
C LEU A 93 12.73 5.22 -4.04
N VAL A 94 13.96 5.23 -4.52
CA VAL A 94 14.97 4.24 -4.10
C VAL A 94 16.17 4.93 -3.49
N ARG A 95 16.76 4.28 -2.49
CA ARG A 95 18.01 4.69 -1.87
C ARG A 95 18.96 3.50 -1.84
N HIS A 96 20.16 3.71 -2.38
CA HIS A 96 21.29 2.79 -2.28
C HIS A 96 22.47 3.54 -1.65
N GLY A 97 22.87 3.13 -0.46
CA GLY A 97 23.85 3.87 0.31
C GLY A 97 23.40 5.33 0.54
N GLY A 98 24.21 6.28 0.09
CA GLY A 98 23.91 7.72 0.18
C GLY A 98 23.13 8.29 -1.02
N ARG A 99 22.93 7.53 -2.10
CA ARG A 99 22.27 8.01 -3.32
C ARG A 99 20.76 7.78 -3.27
N VAL A 100 20.00 8.82 -3.59
CA VAL A 100 18.54 8.75 -3.71
C VAL A 100 18.14 9.02 -5.15
N THR A 101 17.27 8.19 -5.71
CA THR A 101 16.65 8.36 -7.02
C THR A 101 15.15 8.37 -6.85
N VAL A 102 14.47 9.32 -7.50
CA VAL A 102 13.01 9.40 -7.51
C VAL A 102 12.53 9.25 -8.94
N ALA A 103 11.50 8.45 -9.13
CA ALA A 103 10.82 8.23 -10.41
C ALA A 103 9.33 8.50 -10.22
N THR A 104 8.70 9.18 -11.18
CA THR A 104 7.26 9.40 -11.21
C THR A 104 6.69 9.03 -12.56
N SER A 105 5.44 8.60 -12.59
CA SER A 105 4.71 8.34 -13.82
C SER A 105 3.22 8.58 -13.61
N GLY A 106 2.49 8.90 -14.69
CA GLY A 106 1.05 9.10 -14.68
C GLY A 106 0.60 10.42 -14.03
N LEU A 107 -0.62 10.40 -13.51
CA LEU A 107 -1.35 11.58 -13.10
C LEU A 107 -1.62 11.58 -11.58
N ALA A 108 -1.40 12.73 -10.96
CA ALA A 108 -1.84 13.03 -9.61
C ALA A 108 -3.35 13.32 -9.59
N ASP A 109 -3.87 13.96 -10.64
CA ASP A 109 -5.30 14.22 -10.81
C ASP A 109 -5.71 13.88 -12.25
N VAL A 110 -6.57 12.88 -12.38
CA VAL A 110 -7.09 12.39 -13.65
C VAL A 110 -8.03 13.42 -14.31
N ALA A 111 -8.81 14.15 -13.52
CA ALA A 111 -9.80 15.11 -14.04
C ALA A 111 -9.12 16.33 -14.67
N THR A 112 -8.07 16.85 -14.04
CA THR A 112 -7.32 18.03 -14.52
C THR A 112 -6.10 17.65 -15.35
N GLN A 113 -5.79 16.36 -15.51
CA GLN A 113 -4.58 15.85 -16.17
C GLN A 113 -3.28 16.34 -15.51
N THR A 114 -3.31 16.61 -14.21
CA THR A 114 -2.14 17.07 -13.46
C THR A 114 -1.14 15.90 -13.31
N PRO A 115 0.11 16.06 -13.76
CA PRO A 115 1.12 15.00 -13.65
C PRO A 115 1.45 14.68 -12.19
N MET A 116 1.82 13.41 -11.91
CA MET A 116 2.35 12.99 -10.62
C MET A 116 3.68 13.66 -10.32
N ALA A 117 3.83 14.26 -9.13
CA ALA A 117 5.05 14.93 -8.70
C ALA A 117 5.71 14.20 -7.51
N PRO A 118 7.06 14.25 -7.37
CA PRO A 118 7.79 13.58 -6.30
C PRO A 118 7.36 13.97 -4.88
N GLY A 119 6.85 15.19 -4.72
CA GLY A 119 6.41 15.76 -3.43
C GLY A 119 4.93 15.62 -3.15
N ASP A 120 4.17 14.93 -3.99
CA ASP A 120 2.74 14.74 -3.76
C ASP A 120 2.50 13.88 -2.52
N ARG A 121 1.63 14.41 -1.66
CA ARG A 121 1.19 13.73 -0.44
C ARG A 121 0.13 12.70 -0.80
N VAL A 122 0.19 11.57 -0.11
CA VAL A 122 -0.79 10.49 -0.20
C VAL A 122 -1.21 10.04 1.19
N ARG A 123 -2.37 9.38 1.31
CA ARG A 123 -2.74 8.65 2.51
C ARG A 123 -1.96 7.34 2.52
N VAL A 124 -1.17 7.12 3.58
CA VAL A 124 -0.24 5.98 3.63
C VAL A 124 -0.84 4.72 4.24
N GLY A 125 -2.10 4.79 4.68
CA GLY A 125 -2.80 3.64 5.24
C GLY A 125 -2.04 2.98 6.39
N SER A 126 -1.96 1.67 6.37
CA SER A 126 -1.38 0.86 7.45
C SER A 126 0.12 1.07 7.70
N VAL A 127 0.85 1.80 6.84
CA VAL A 127 2.19 2.30 7.18
C VAL A 127 2.15 3.10 8.50
N THR A 128 1.01 3.71 8.83
CA THR A 128 0.72 4.35 10.13
C THR A 128 1.04 3.46 11.32
N LYS A 129 0.83 2.14 11.19
CA LYS A 129 1.05 1.18 12.28
C LYS A 129 2.50 1.16 12.77
N THR A 130 3.46 1.22 11.86
CA THR A 130 4.88 1.27 12.23
C THR A 130 5.21 2.54 13.02
N PHE A 131 4.62 3.68 12.66
CA PHE A 131 4.78 4.92 13.43
C PHE A 131 4.17 4.80 14.83
N VAL A 132 2.96 4.23 14.96
CA VAL A 132 2.29 4.04 16.25
C VAL A 132 3.04 3.03 17.12
N ALA A 133 3.49 1.91 16.54
CA ALA A 133 4.32 0.92 17.25
C ALA A 133 5.64 1.54 17.75
N THR A 134 6.27 2.40 16.95
CA THR A 134 7.47 3.14 17.38
C THR A 134 7.19 3.99 18.62
N VAL A 135 6.05 4.70 18.68
CA VAL A 135 5.66 5.47 19.88
C VAL A 135 5.43 4.57 21.09
N VAL A 136 4.73 3.43 20.91
CA VAL A 136 4.53 2.45 22.01
C VAL A 136 5.86 1.96 22.54
N LEU A 137 6.79 1.55 21.66
CA LEU A 137 8.11 1.04 22.06
C LEU A 137 9.00 2.12 22.69
N GLN A 138 8.87 3.39 22.31
CA GLN A 138 9.51 4.50 23.03
C GLN A 138 8.96 4.62 24.45
N LEU A 139 7.65 4.51 24.63
CA LEU A 139 7.03 4.53 25.96
C LEU A 139 7.41 3.31 26.80
N VAL A 140 7.65 2.15 26.17
CA VAL A 140 8.23 0.96 26.84
C VAL A 140 9.67 1.23 27.28
N ALA A 141 10.49 1.81 26.42
CA ALA A 141 11.87 2.22 26.80
C ALA A 141 11.91 3.26 27.92
N GLU A 142 10.90 4.10 28.03
CA GLU A 142 10.70 5.08 29.10
C GLU A 142 10.07 4.49 30.38
N HIS A 143 9.80 3.18 30.41
CA HIS A 143 9.11 2.48 31.52
C HIS A 143 7.72 3.04 31.86
N ARG A 144 7.05 3.64 30.87
CA ARG A 144 5.68 4.17 30.98
C ARG A 144 4.63 3.16 30.51
N LEU A 145 5.05 2.21 29.67
CA LEU A 145 4.31 1.05 29.23
C LEU A 145 5.17 -0.20 29.39
N SER A 146 4.53 -1.36 29.45
CA SER A 146 5.16 -2.67 29.28
C SER A 146 4.46 -3.45 28.19
N LEU A 147 5.19 -4.24 27.40
CA LEU A 147 4.58 -5.13 26.41
C LEU A 147 3.62 -6.15 27.06
N GLY A 148 3.86 -6.50 28.33
CA GLY A 148 2.97 -7.35 29.13
C GLY A 148 1.78 -6.64 29.76
N ASP A 149 1.68 -5.31 29.69
CA ASP A 149 0.50 -4.60 30.16
C ASP A 149 -0.73 -5.06 29.38
N THR A 150 -1.89 -5.10 30.04
CA THR A 150 -3.12 -5.57 29.41
C THR A 150 -4.02 -4.40 28.95
N VAL A 151 -4.84 -4.67 27.95
CA VAL A 151 -5.88 -3.74 27.49
C VAL A 151 -6.79 -3.36 28.66
N GLY A 152 -7.17 -4.34 29.52
CA GLY A 152 -8.04 -4.09 30.66
C GLY A 152 -7.42 -3.19 31.73
N HIS A 153 -6.09 -3.15 31.85
CA HIS A 153 -5.39 -2.22 32.75
C HIS A 153 -5.55 -0.76 32.27
N TRP A 154 -5.30 -0.51 30.98
CA TRP A 154 -5.29 0.85 30.41
C TRP A 154 -6.68 1.36 30.02
N LEU A 155 -7.57 0.47 29.59
CA LEU A 155 -8.90 0.79 29.05
C LEU A 155 -9.96 -0.12 29.73
N PRO A 156 -10.18 0.03 31.06
CA PRO A 156 -11.04 -0.85 31.81
C PRO A 156 -12.48 -0.87 31.26
N GLY A 157 -13.03 -2.07 31.09
CA GLY A 157 -14.42 -2.28 30.64
C GLY A 157 -14.70 -2.02 29.15
N LEU A 158 -13.69 -1.61 28.36
CA LEU A 158 -13.90 -1.31 26.93
C LEU A 158 -13.92 -2.57 26.07
N VAL A 159 -13.04 -3.52 26.35
CA VAL A 159 -12.90 -4.78 25.59
C VAL A 159 -13.25 -5.96 26.52
N PRO A 160 -14.21 -6.83 26.14
CA PRO A 160 -14.45 -8.07 26.88
C PRO A 160 -13.16 -8.90 26.97
N ASN A 161 -12.89 -9.47 28.14
CA ASN A 161 -11.66 -10.23 28.40
C ASN A 161 -10.34 -9.42 28.21
N GLY A 162 -10.42 -8.08 28.20
CA GLY A 162 -9.27 -7.21 28.00
C GLY A 162 -8.14 -7.39 29.02
N GLY A 163 -8.42 -7.96 30.20
CA GLY A 163 -7.42 -8.32 31.21
C GLY A 163 -6.47 -9.46 30.80
N ASN A 164 -6.78 -10.18 29.72
CA ASN A 164 -5.95 -11.27 29.17
C ASN A 164 -5.37 -10.94 27.79
N ILE A 165 -5.50 -9.71 27.33
CA ILE A 165 -4.97 -9.26 26.04
C ILE A 165 -3.86 -8.24 26.30
N THR A 166 -2.66 -8.56 25.89
CA THR A 166 -1.45 -7.74 26.11
C THR A 166 -1.21 -6.73 25.00
N LEU A 167 -0.38 -5.70 25.28
CA LEU A 167 0.08 -4.76 24.29
C LEU A 167 0.91 -5.44 23.18
N GLN A 168 1.69 -6.48 23.54
CA GLN A 168 2.42 -7.28 22.56
C GLN A 168 1.49 -7.95 21.56
N GLU A 169 0.41 -8.55 22.04
CA GLU A 169 -0.58 -9.22 21.18
C GLU A 169 -1.32 -8.22 20.28
N LEU A 170 -1.60 -6.99 20.74
CA LEU A 170 -2.13 -5.93 19.89
C LEU A 170 -1.13 -5.53 18.79
N LEU A 171 0.15 -5.32 19.14
CA LEU A 171 1.19 -4.92 18.20
C LEU A 171 1.45 -5.97 17.12
N GLN A 172 1.31 -7.27 17.46
CA GLN A 172 1.57 -8.42 16.57
C GLN A 172 0.33 -9.00 15.90
N HIS A 173 -0.87 -8.45 16.13
CA HIS A 173 -2.13 -9.00 15.62
C HIS A 173 -2.42 -10.45 16.08
N THR A 174 -2.01 -10.77 17.31
CA THR A 174 -2.31 -12.05 17.97
C THR A 174 -3.34 -11.90 19.10
N SER A 175 -4.01 -10.75 19.18
CA SER A 175 -5.03 -10.43 20.19
C SER A 175 -6.32 -11.25 20.06
N GLY A 176 -6.63 -11.73 18.86
CA GLY A 176 -7.91 -12.36 18.53
C GLY A 176 -9.09 -11.38 18.43
N ILE A 177 -8.87 -10.07 18.55
CA ILE A 177 -9.95 -9.07 18.45
C ILE A 177 -10.38 -8.93 16.97
N TYR A 178 -11.69 -9.04 16.73
CA TYR A 178 -12.28 -8.84 15.41
C TYR A 178 -11.93 -7.45 14.83
N SER A 179 -11.58 -7.38 13.56
CA SER A 179 -11.32 -6.09 12.91
C SER A 179 -12.64 -5.41 12.53
N TYR A 180 -12.91 -4.20 13.05
CA TYR A 180 -14.11 -3.43 12.68
C TYR A 180 -14.21 -3.20 11.16
N THR A 181 -13.09 -3.20 10.44
CA THR A 181 -13.08 -3.03 8.99
C THR A 181 -13.62 -4.25 8.23
N ASN A 182 -13.90 -5.36 8.92
CA ASN A 182 -14.56 -6.54 8.35
C ASN A 182 -16.08 -6.52 8.59
N ASP A 183 -16.60 -5.56 9.38
CA ASP A 183 -18.02 -5.43 9.67
C ASP A 183 -18.77 -4.86 8.46
N PRO A 184 -19.81 -5.57 7.93
CA PRO A 184 -20.54 -5.10 6.76
C PRO A 184 -21.30 -3.78 6.99
N GLY A 185 -21.79 -3.55 8.22
CA GLY A 185 -22.51 -2.31 8.57
C GLY A 185 -21.57 -1.11 8.60
N PHE A 186 -20.35 -1.32 9.13
CA PHE A 186 -19.28 -0.32 9.07
C PHE A 186 -18.92 0.02 7.62
N LEU A 187 -18.68 -0.99 6.77
CA LEU A 187 -18.33 -0.76 5.36
C LEU A 187 -19.44 -0.02 4.61
N GLN A 188 -20.69 -0.41 4.82
CA GLN A 188 -21.83 0.30 4.23
C GLN A 188 -21.87 1.77 4.66
N ALA A 189 -21.71 2.05 5.95
CA ALA A 189 -21.72 3.41 6.48
C ALA A 189 -20.56 4.25 5.94
N LEU A 190 -19.35 3.66 5.82
CA LEU A 190 -18.16 4.31 5.28
C LEU A 190 -18.34 4.76 3.82
N PHE A 191 -18.97 3.91 2.98
CA PHE A 191 -19.23 4.26 1.58
C PHE A 191 -20.44 5.19 1.40
N THR A 192 -21.41 5.16 2.33
CA THR A 192 -22.59 6.03 2.26
C THR A 192 -22.25 7.46 2.69
N ASP A 193 -21.40 7.63 3.71
CA ASP A 193 -20.92 8.93 4.18
C ASP A 193 -19.40 8.87 4.41
N PRO A 194 -18.58 9.06 3.35
CA PRO A 194 -17.14 9.00 3.45
C PRO A 194 -16.53 10.11 4.31
N THR A 195 -17.28 11.17 4.62
CA THR A 195 -16.81 12.29 5.45
C THR A 195 -17.16 12.14 6.93
N ARG A 196 -17.94 11.12 7.29
CA ARG A 196 -18.31 10.82 8.68
C ARG A 196 -17.08 10.74 9.58
N VAL A 197 -17.15 11.40 10.73
CA VAL A 197 -16.13 11.34 11.76
C VAL A 197 -16.43 10.18 12.70
N TRP A 198 -15.53 9.22 12.76
CA TRP A 198 -15.60 8.03 13.63
C TRP A 198 -14.81 8.27 14.90
N GLN A 199 -15.41 8.01 16.06
CA GLN A 199 -14.69 8.04 17.32
C GLN A 199 -13.98 6.70 17.57
N PRO A 200 -12.76 6.67 18.14
CA PRO A 200 -12.05 5.42 18.43
C PRO A 200 -12.89 4.42 19.23
N THR A 201 -13.63 4.89 20.24
CA THR A 201 -14.52 4.04 21.06
C THR A 201 -15.68 3.44 20.25
N GLU A 202 -16.17 4.14 19.22
CA GLU A 202 -17.21 3.63 18.32
C GLU A 202 -16.67 2.47 17.48
N LEU A 203 -15.46 2.62 16.89
CA LEU A 203 -14.80 1.57 16.11
C LEU A 203 -14.54 0.31 16.97
N VAL A 204 -14.08 0.50 18.21
CA VAL A 204 -13.90 -0.62 19.15
C VAL A 204 -15.23 -1.29 19.46
N ARG A 205 -16.32 -0.54 19.72
CA ARG A 205 -17.65 -1.13 19.98
C ARG A 205 -18.16 -1.97 18.82
N ILE A 206 -17.93 -1.55 17.57
CA ILE A 206 -18.25 -2.37 16.40
C ILE A 206 -17.49 -3.70 16.45
N ALA A 207 -16.19 -3.66 16.72
CA ALA A 207 -15.37 -4.87 16.79
C ALA A 207 -15.81 -5.83 17.90
N VAL A 208 -16.04 -5.33 19.12
CA VAL A 208 -16.38 -6.18 20.29
C VAL A 208 -17.84 -6.64 20.29
N ALA A 209 -18.68 -6.17 19.37
CA ALA A 209 -19.98 -6.75 19.10
C ALA A 209 -19.89 -8.12 18.40
N HIS A 210 -18.73 -8.46 17.85
CA HIS A 210 -18.43 -9.77 17.29
C HIS A 210 -17.66 -10.63 18.29
N PRO A 211 -17.77 -11.96 18.23
CA PRO A 211 -16.95 -12.84 19.06
C PRO A 211 -15.47 -12.71 18.67
N PRO A 212 -14.54 -12.96 19.59
CA PRO A 212 -13.12 -13.10 19.26
C PRO A 212 -12.92 -14.16 18.19
N VAL A 213 -11.97 -13.94 17.27
CA VAL A 213 -11.68 -14.89 16.18
C VAL A 213 -10.86 -16.09 16.67
N PHE A 214 -10.15 -15.92 17.77
CA PHE A 214 -9.42 -16.97 18.51
C PHE A 214 -9.04 -16.45 19.92
N PRO A 215 -8.60 -17.31 20.85
CA PRO A 215 -8.07 -16.87 22.14
C PRO A 215 -6.77 -16.07 21.98
N PRO A 216 -6.51 -15.03 22.80
CA PRO A 216 -5.30 -14.22 22.74
C PRO A 216 -4.02 -15.08 22.73
N GLY A 217 -3.04 -14.71 21.91
CA GLY A 217 -1.75 -15.37 21.77
C GLY A 217 -1.73 -16.68 20.99
N THR A 218 -2.86 -17.21 20.53
CA THR A 218 -2.94 -18.57 19.95
C THR A 218 -2.84 -18.60 18.42
N SER A 219 -3.05 -17.48 17.72
CA SER A 219 -3.01 -17.42 16.27
C SER A 219 -2.77 -15.97 15.82
N PHE A 220 -2.69 -15.75 14.50
CA PHE A 220 -2.56 -14.45 13.87
C PHE A 220 -3.83 -14.10 13.07
N ALA A 221 -4.36 -12.89 13.28
CA ALA A 221 -5.37 -12.27 12.41
C ALA A 221 -5.21 -10.75 12.41
N TYR A 222 -4.86 -10.21 11.27
CA TYR A 222 -4.70 -8.77 11.12
C TYR A 222 -5.95 -7.99 11.53
N SER A 223 -5.83 -7.11 12.51
CA SER A 223 -6.94 -6.34 13.06
C SER A 223 -6.62 -4.85 13.18
N ASN A 224 -7.38 -4.01 12.48
CA ASN A 224 -7.26 -2.56 12.63
C ASN A 224 -7.71 -2.10 14.03
N THR A 225 -8.56 -2.88 14.70
CA THR A 225 -9.01 -2.59 16.07
C THR A 225 -7.85 -2.57 17.05
N ASP A 226 -6.85 -3.45 16.87
CA ASP A 226 -5.67 -3.49 17.74
C ASP A 226 -4.95 -2.14 17.78
N TYR A 227 -4.78 -1.51 16.64
CA TYR A 227 -4.07 -0.21 16.54
C TYR A 227 -4.94 0.98 16.96
N VAL A 228 -6.25 0.89 16.81
CA VAL A 228 -7.17 1.86 17.46
C VAL A 228 -7.01 1.81 18.97
N LEU A 229 -6.97 0.61 19.55
CA LEU A 229 -6.72 0.41 21.00
C LEU A 229 -5.35 0.93 21.41
N LEU A 230 -4.26 0.65 20.65
CA LEU A 230 -2.93 1.19 20.93
C LEU A 230 -2.91 2.72 20.90
N GLY A 231 -3.63 3.36 19.96
CA GLY A 231 -3.79 4.81 19.95
C GLY A 231 -4.47 5.37 21.20
N MET A 232 -5.49 4.68 21.71
CA MET A 232 -6.18 5.04 22.95
C MET A 232 -5.29 4.80 24.18
N ILE A 233 -4.51 3.72 24.20
CA ILE A 233 -3.55 3.40 25.29
C ILE A 233 -2.43 4.44 25.33
N ILE A 234 -1.88 4.86 24.18
CA ILE A 234 -0.93 5.97 24.13
C ILE A 234 -1.51 7.23 24.77
N GLN A 235 -2.77 7.55 24.49
CA GLN A 235 -3.43 8.69 25.11
C GLN A 235 -3.63 8.51 26.61
N ALA A 236 -4.05 7.33 27.07
CA ALA A 236 -4.20 7.03 28.49
C ALA A 236 -2.87 7.14 29.24
N ALA A 237 -1.78 6.59 28.68
CA ALA A 237 -0.45 6.59 29.29
C ALA A 237 0.22 7.98 29.28
N THR A 238 -0.09 8.83 28.29
CA THR A 238 0.62 10.12 28.13
C THR A 238 -0.21 11.35 28.49
N GLY A 239 -1.53 11.23 28.54
CA GLY A 239 -2.47 12.34 28.67
C GLY A 239 -2.66 13.15 27.37
N HIS A 240 -2.03 12.71 26.26
CA HIS A 240 -2.05 13.43 24.98
C HIS A 240 -2.51 12.52 23.84
N PRO A 241 -3.32 13.05 22.89
CA PRO A 241 -3.76 12.29 21.71
C PRO A 241 -2.58 11.72 20.91
N VAL A 242 -2.80 10.56 20.27
CA VAL A 242 -1.78 9.85 19.47
C VAL A 242 -1.13 10.75 18.41
N GLY A 243 -1.89 11.63 17.75
CA GLY A 243 -1.37 12.56 16.76
C GLY A 243 -0.35 13.56 17.33
N GLN A 244 -0.53 14.01 18.57
CA GLN A 244 0.45 14.86 19.26
C GLN A 244 1.73 14.08 19.62
N GLN A 245 1.60 12.82 20.04
CA GLN A 245 2.75 11.97 20.33
C GLN A 245 3.54 11.64 19.06
N LEU A 246 2.87 11.32 17.96
CA LEU A 246 3.52 11.14 16.65
C LEU A 246 4.30 12.40 16.23
N GLN A 247 3.69 13.55 16.38
CA GLN A 247 4.32 14.84 16.04
C GLN A 247 5.54 15.12 16.88
N ALA A 248 5.43 15.01 18.20
CA ALA A 248 6.49 15.34 19.14
C ALA A 248 7.66 14.36 19.10
N ARG A 249 7.37 13.05 18.91
CA ARG A 249 8.34 11.98 19.04
C ARG A 249 8.98 11.55 17.73
N ILE A 250 8.30 11.78 16.60
CA ILE A 250 8.76 11.28 15.29
C ILE A 250 8.82 12.41 14.27
N PHE A 251 7.69 13.10 13.99
CA PHE A 251 7.64 14.03 12.85
C PHE A 251 8.59 15.21 13.03
N HIS A 252 8.55 15.88 14.17
CA HIS A 252 9.43 17.03 14.47
C HIS A 252 10.91 16.63 14.58
N PRO A 253 11.30 15.60 15.37
CA PRO A 253 12.71 15.24 15.50
C PRO A 253 13.37 14.80 14.18
N LEU A 254 12.60 14.18 13.28
CA LEU A 254 13.11 13.75 11.98
C LEU A 254 12.94 14.81 10.88
N GLY A 255 12.27 15.94 11.17
CA GLY A 255 11.96 16.96 10.17
C GLY A 255 11.07 16.47 9.05
N LEU A 256 10.06 15.62 9.35
CA LEU A 256 9.09 15.12 8.40
C LEU A 256 8.03 16.20 8.14
N ARG A 257 8.37 17.18 7.30
CA ARG A 257 7.56 18.41 7.11
C ARG A 257 6.28 18.16 6.30
N ASP A 258 6.27 17.09 5.52
CA ASP A 258 5.17 16.72 4.64
C ASP A 258 4.35 15.56 5.20
N THR A 259 4.67 15.13 6.45
CA THR A 259 3.95 14.11 7.19
C THR A 259 3.09 14.73 8.28
N TYR A 260 1.82 14.29 8.36
CA TYR A 260 0.91 14.75 9.39
C TYR A 260 -0.19 13.73 9.69
N TYR A 261 -0.80 13.87 10.86
CA TYR A 261 -1.95 13.09 11.30
C TYR A 261 -3.19 14.00 11.29
N PRO A 262 -4.05 13.91 10.25
CA PRO A 262 -5.16 14.86 10.04
C PRO A 262 -6.35 14.69 10.99
N TYR A 263 -6.35 13.65 11.83
CA TYR A 263 -7.45 13.23 12.72
C TYR A 263 -8.77 12.99 11.96
N ALA A 264 -9.57 14.05 11.72
CA ALA A 264 -10.88 13.96 11.07
C ALA A 264 -11.01 14.85 9.82
N ASN A 265 -9.98 15.66 9.49
CA ASN A 265 -10.06 16.51 8.30
C ASN A 265 -10.04 15.66 7.01
N PRO A 266 -11.12 15.67 6.20
CA PRO A 266 -11.21 14.86 5.00
C PRO A 266 -10.31 15.33 3.86
N HIS A 267 -9.83 16.59 3.92
CA HIS A 267 -9.02 17.19 2.86
C HIS A 267 -7.54 17.02 3.10
N LEU A 268 -6.80 16.77 2.02
CA LEU A 268 -5.35 16.72 2.02
C LEU A 268 -4.76 18.14 1.87
N ARG A 269 -3.54 18.34 2.42
CA ARG A 269 -2.77 19.57 2.20
C ARG A 269 -2.06 19.50 0.84
N THR A 270 -2.11 20.59 0.07
CA THR A 270 -1.43 20.71 -1.23
C THR A 270 0.11 20.78 -1.06
N PRO A 271 0.90 20.23 -2.03
CA PRO A 271 0.49 19.38 -3.13
C PRO A 271 0.11 17.96 -2.69
N TYR A 272 -0.79 17.29 -3.40
CA TYR A 272 -1.18 15.90 -3.14
C TYR A 272 -1.66 15.20 -4.42
N ALA A 273 -1.61 13.88 -4.44
CA ALA A 273 -2.25 13.07 -5.46
C ALA A 273 -3.68 12.70 -5.03
N HIS A 274 -4.63 12.75 -5.97
CA HIS A 274 -5.98 12.23 -5.80
C HIS A 274 -5.95 10.70 -5.68
N GLY A 275 -6.87 10.13 -4.91
CA GLY A 275 -6.97 8.68 -4.70
C GLY A 275 -8.14 8.08 -5.46
N TYR A 276 -7.96 6.88 -6.04
CA TYR A 276 -8.93 6.30 -6.97
C TYR A 276 -9.28 4.86 -6.65
N LEU A 277 -10.58 4.50 -6.82
CA LEU A 277 -11.04 3.13 -6.95
C LEU A 277 -11.13 2.78 -8.44
N LEU A 278 -10.53 1.67 -8.83
CA LEU A 278 -10.50 1.20 -10.22
C LEU A 278 -11.63 0.19 -10.47
N GLY A 279 -12.06 0.08 -11.75
CA GLY A 279 -12.96 -0.99 -12.20
C GLY A 279 -14.34 -1.00 -11.53
N GLN A 280 -14.86 0.15 -11.09
CA GLN A 280 -16.17 0.22 -10.46
C GLN A 280 -17.27 -0.11 -11.46
N PRO A 281 -18.28 -0.94 -11.09
CA PRO A 281 -19.39 -1.29 -11.97
C PRO A 281 -20.11 -0.06 -12.50
N GLY A 282 -20.25 0.05 -13.82
CA GLY A 282 -20.93 1.17 -14.50
C GLY A 282 -20.12 2.47 -14.59
N ALA A 283 -18.92 2.53 -14.05
CA ALA A 283 -18.04 3.70 -14.19
C ALA A 283 -17.27 3.66 -15.51
N THR A 284 -17.12 4.84 -16.16
CA THR A 284 -16.32 5.00 -17.38
C THR A 284 -14.84 5.29 -17.12
N GLY A 285 -14.44 5.38 -15.84
CA GLY A 285 -13.09 5.68 -15.40
C GLY A 285 -12.90 5.42 -13.91
N PRO A 286 -11.73 5.78 -13.34
CA PRO A 286 -11.45 5.64 -11.91
C PRO A 286 -12.35 6.57 -11.08
N ALA A 287 -12.91 6.05 -9.99
CA ALA A 287 -13.73 6.82 -9.07
C ALA A 287 -12.86 7.54 -8.04
N ASP A 288 -12.94 8.87 -7.96
CA ASP A 288 -12.18 9.69 -7.01
C ASP A 288 -12.72 9.52 -5.58
N THR A 289 -11.85 9.14 -4.65
CA THR A 289 -12.14 8.98 -3.22
C THR A 289 -11.28 9.85 -2.33
N THR A 290 -10.66 10.88 -2.89
CA THR A 290 -9.72 11.77 -2.20
C THR A 290 -10.29 12.40 -0.94
N VAL A 291 -11.55 12.88 -1.02
CA VAL A 291 -12.25 13.52 0.10
C VAL A 291 -12.90 12.45 0.96
N MET A 292 -12.18 12.04 2.00
CA MET A 292 -12.64 11.02 2.96
C MET A 292 -12.09 11.32 4.35
N SER A 293 -12.93 11.19 5.38
CA SER A 293 -12.47 11.35 6.76
C SER A 293 -11.43 10.28 7.11
N PRO A 294 -10.23 10.65 7.55
CA PRO A 294 -9.21 9.68 7.96
C PRO A 294 -9.48 9.06 9.32
N SER A 295 -10.50 9.52 10.04
CA SER A 295 -10.81 9.09 11.41
C SER A 295 -11.14 7.61 11.51
N TRP A 296 -11.71 7.00 10.45
CA TRP A 296 -11.96 5.56 10.42
C TRP A 296 -10.66 4.75 10.41
N GLY A 297 -9.59 5.25 9.78
CA GLY A 297 -8.27 4.63 9.84
C GLY A 297 -7.56 4.91 11.16
N GLY A 298 -7.73 6.12 11.70
CA GLY A 298 -7.20 6.53 13.00
C GLY A 298 -5.73 6.14 13.20
N ALA A 299 -5.41 5.60 14.37
CA ALA A 299 -4.07 5.09 14.69
C ALA A 299 -3.68 3.83 13.88
N ALA A 300 -4.62 3.20 13.19
CA ALA A 300 -4.36 2.06 12.31
C ALA A 300 -3.98 2.46 10.87
N GLY A 301 -4.35 3.70 10.41
CA GLY A 301 -4.19 4.03 8.99
C GLY A 301 -4.28 5.51 8.62
N GLY A 302 -4.31 6.45 9.59
CA GLY A 302 -4.71 7.84 9.34
C GLY A 302 -3.61 8.80 8.91
N ILE A 303 -2.35 8.41 8.80
CA ILE A 303 -1.24 9.30 8.42
C ILE A 303 -1.30 9.65 6.93
N VAL A 304 -0.94 10.90 6.63
CA VAL A 304 -0.62 11.41 5.29
C VAL A 304 0.86 11.72 5.23
N SER A 305 1.53 11.33 4.12
CA SER A 305 2.99 11.52 3.98
C SER A 305 3.40 11.60 2.50
N THR A 306 4.71 11.72 2.28
CA THR A 306 5.39 11.64 0.97
C THR A 306 6.38 10.47 0.95
N ALA A 307 6.82 10.04 -0.23
CA ALA A 307 7.84 9.01 -0.38
C ALA A 307 9.14 9.38 0.36
N ALA A 308 9.54 10.64 0.32
CA ALA A 308 10.76 11.14 0.96
C ALA A 308 10.69 11.07 2.49
N ASP A 309 9.57 11.46 3.09
CA ASP A 309 9.41 11.44 4.54
C ASP A 309 9.28 10.01 5.07
N ILE A 310 8.55 9.13 4.35
CA ILE A 310 8.49 7.69 4.68
C ILE A 310 9.88 7.07 4.64
N ALA A 311 10.65 7.34 3.58
CA ALA A 311 12.02 6.84 3.46
C ALA A 311 12.91 7.31 4.62
N ARG A 312 12.80 8.57 5.03
CA ARG A 312 13.54 9.14 6.18
C ARG A 312 13.13 8.46 7.49
N PHE A 313 11.83 8.19 7.68
CA PHE A 313 11.32 7.51 8.86
C PHE A 313 11.90 6.10 9.00
N TYR A 314 11.78 5.25 7.98
CA TYR A 314 12.29 3.88 8.05
C TYR A 314 13.83 3.84 8.16
N THR A 315 14.54 4.75 7.51
CA THR A 315 15.98 4.90 7.70
C THR A 315 16.32 5.21 9.15
N ALA A 316 15.62 6.13 9.78
CA ALA A 316 15.88 6.50 11.17
C ALA A 316 15.49 5.37 12.14
N LEU A 317 14.37 4.69 11.89
CA LEU A 317 13.90 3.57 12.70
C LEU A 317 14.91 2.42 12.70
N LEU A 318 15.25 1.91 11.51
CA LEU A 318 16.10 0.74 11.36
C LEU A 318 17.57 1.01 11.66
N SER A 319 18.01 2.28 11.66
CA SER A 319 19.34 2.67 12.16
C SER A 319 19.41 2.88 13.68
N GLY A 320 18.34 2.59 14.42
CA GLY A 320 18.31 2.73 15.90
C GLY A 320 18.21 4.17 16.39
N LYS A 321 17.89 5.15 15.54
CA LYS A 321 17.76 6.56 15.97
C LYS A 321 16.47 6.82 16.75
N LEU A 322 15.44 6.02 16.56
CA LEU A 322 14.13 6.21 17.18
C LEU A 322 13.89 5.29 18.36
N LEU A 323 14.56 4.14 18.39
CA LEU A 323 14.42 3.12 19.43
C LEU A 323 15.80 2.68 19.93
N PRO A 324 15.96 2.40 21.24
CA PRO A 324 17.10 1.67 21.75
C PRO A 324 17.20 0.28 21.10
N ALA A 325 18.40 -0.28 21.07
CA ALA A 325 18.66 -1.57 20.41
C ALA A 325 17.75 -2.71 20.88
N ALA A 326 17.45 -2.78 22.18
CA ALA A 326 16.57 -3.79 22.75
C ALA A 326 15.14 -3.69 22.18
N GLN A 327 14.55 -2.48 22.15
CA GLN A 327 13.19 -2.29 21.61
C GLN A 327 13.13 -2.45 20.09
N LEU A 328 14.20 -2.10 19.36
CA LEU A 328 14.27 -2.38 17.93
C LEU A 328 14.32 -3.88 17.67
N GLN A 329 15.08 -4.64 18.45
CA GLN A 329 15.13 -6.09 18.37
C GLN A 329 13.77 -6.72 18.71
N GLU A 330 13.07 -6.25 19.75
CA GLU A 330 11.71 -6.67 20.08
C GLU A 330 10.76 -6.38 18.90
N MET A 331 10.85 -5.18 18.30
CA MET A 331 10.05 -4.80 17.13
C MET A 331 10.23 -5.76 15.95
N MET A 332 11.45 -6.23 15.74
CA MET A 332 11.83 -7.13 14.65
C MET A 332 11.70 -8.62 15.00
N THR A 333 11.25 -8.96 16.22
CA THR A 333 10.92 -10.35 16.57
C THR A 333 9.56 -10.71 16.00
N THR A 334 9.54 -11.65 15.05
CA THR A 334 8.36 -11.91 14.20
C THR A 334 7.56 -13.12 14.64
N THR A 335 6.28 -13.10 14.27
CA THR A 335 5.35 -14.23 14.26
C THR A 335 4.99 -14.55 12.80
N PRO A 336 5.01 -15.84 12.39
CA PRO A 336 4.59 -16.23 11.04
C PRO A 336 3.13 -15.88 10.78
N THR A 337 2.84 -15.36 9.58
CA THR A 337 1.47 -15.11 9.15
C THR A 337 0.94 -16.26 8.27
N PRO A 338 -0.37 -16.44 8.16
CA PRO A 338 -0.96 -17.43 7.25
C PRO A 338 -0.59 -17.24 5.79
N GLN A 339 -0.14 -16.04 5.42
CA GLN A 339 0.24 -15.66 4.06
C GLN A 339 1.67 -16.06 3.71
N GLY A 340 2.48 -16.37 4.72
CA GLY A 340 3.85 -16.86 4.59
C GLY A 340 4.93 -15.76 4.59
N ASP A 341 4.56 -14.54 4.93
CA ASP A 341 5.43 -13.48 5.44
C ASP A 341 5.50 -13.54 6.97
N ASP A 342 6.33 -12.70 7.55
CA ASP A 342 6.51 -12.62 9.00
C ASP A 342 6.12 -11.22 9.50
N TYR A 343 5.46 -11.16 10.67
CA TYR A 343 4.99 -9.90 11.27
C TYR A 343 5.60 -9.67 12.66
N GLY A 344 6.28 -8.55 12.82
CA GLY A 344 6.84 -8.10 14.10
C GLY A 344 5.87 -7.20 14.90
N LEU A 345 6.40 -6.29 15.72
CA LEU A 345 5.58 -5.31 16.44
C LEU A 345 5.29 -4.10 15.53
N GLY A 346 4.30 -4.23 14.66
CA GLY A 346 3.90 -3.17 13.71
C GLY A 346 4.82 -2.98 12.52
N ILE A 347 5.58 -3.99 12.18
CA ILE A 347 6.47 -4.03 11.03
C ILE A 347 6.42 -5.41 10.38
N GLN A 348 6.58 -5.48 9.06
CA GLN A 348 6.60 -6.70 8.27
C GLN A 348 8.04 -7.04 7.86
N ALA A 349 8.35 -8.33 7.83
CA ALA A 349 9.56 -8.86 7.23
C ALA A 349 9.21 -9.50 5.88
N GLU A 350 9.60 -8.86 4.80
CA GLU A 350 9.33 -9.31 3.43
C GLU A 350 10.55 -10.04 2.86
N PRO A 351 10.44 -11.32 2.46
CA PRO A 351 11.52 -12.06 1.83
C PRO A 351 11.66 -11.62 0.36
N LEU A 352 12.74 -10.93 0.04
CA LEU A 352 13.09 -10.52 -1.32
C LEU A 352 14.20 -11.41 -1.91
N PRO A 353 14.41 -11.42 -3.24
CA PRO A 353 15.50 -12.20 -3.85
C PRO A 353 16.91 -11.87 -3.32
N CYS A 354 17.11 -10.64 -2.85
CA CYS A 354 18.39 -10.14 -2.31
C CYS A 354 18.47 -10.17 -0.77
N GLY A 355 17.52 -10.77 -0.08
CA GLY A 355 17.49 -10.85 1.38
C GLY A 355 16.18 -10.35 1.98
N THR A 356 16.12 -10.23 3.31
CA THR A 356 14.93 -9.74 3.99
C THR A 356 14.89 -8.21 3.98
N ALA A 357 13.74 -7.64 3.68
CA ALA A 357 13.47 -6.22 3.84
C ALA A 357 12.36 -5.99 4.89
N TRP A 358 12.45 -4.87 5.59
CA TRP A 358 11.55 -4.48 6.68
C TRP A 358 10.77 -3.24 6.32
N GLY A 359 9.48 -3.28 6.57
CA GLY A 359 8.59 -2.19 6.23
C GLY A 359 7.15 -2.49 6.65
N HIS A 360 6.19 -1.83 6.03
CA HIS A 360 4.78 -2.16 6.18
C HIS A 360 4.00 -1.69 4.96
N GLN A 361 3.27 -2.59 4.32
CA GLN A 361 2.35 -2.19 3.27
C GLN A 361 1.21 -1.36 3.86
N GLY A 362 0.66 -0.45 3.07
CA GLY A 362 -0.44 0.39 3.50
C GLY A 362 -1.49 0.58 2.42
N SER A 363 -2.74 0.30 2.75
CA SER A 363 -3.88 0.62 1.91
C SER A 363 -4.80 1.60 2.65
N PHE A 364 -5.25 2.59 1.92
CA PHE A 364 -6.33 3.48 2.28
C PHE A 364 -7.18 3.68 1.03
N HIS A 365 -8.49 3.91 1.17
CA HIS A 365 -9.33 4.06 -0.03
C HIS A 365 -8.71 5.05 -1.03
N GLY A 366 -8.39 4.54 -2.21
CA GLY A 366 -7.75 5.28 -3.28
C GLY A 366 -6.22 5.30 -3.27
N TYR A 367 -5.55 4.66 -2.29
CA TYR A 367 -4.09 4.71 -2.18
C TYR A 367 -3.51 3.37 -1.74
N PHE A 368 -2.32 3.05 -2.27
CA PHE A 368 -1.52 1.93 -1.82
C PHE A 368 -0.04 2.32 -1.71
N SER A 369 0.63 1.83 -0.67
CA SER A 369 2.01 2.17 -0.30
C SER A 369 2.81 0.93 0.06
N THR A 370 4.03 0.80 -0.45
CA THR A 370 4.94 -0.32 -0.14
C THR A 370 6.34 0.18 0.17
N PRO A 371 6.60 0.72 1.37
CA PRO A 371 7.93 1.10 1.81
C PRO A 371 8.64 -0.09 2.46
N PHE A 372 9.80 -0.46 1.93
CA PHE A 372 10.66 -1.50 2.51
C PHE A 372 12.13 -1.09 2.46
N THR A 373 12.90 -1.56 3.46
CA THR A 373 14.33 -1.27 3.64
C THR A 373 15.03 -2.56 4.02
N THR A 374 16.19 -2.86 3.43
CA THR A 374 17.00 -4.03 3.80
C THR A 374 17.42 -3.98 5.27
N THR A 375 17.67 -5.15 5.87
CA THR A 375 18.03 -5.27 7.30
C THR A 375 19.27 -4.45 7.67
N ASP A 376 20.22 -4.34 6.76
CA ASP A 376 21.45 -3.54 6.94
C ASP A 376 21.24 -2.04 6.69
N GLY A 377 20.03 -1.65 6.26
CA GLY A 377 19.66 -0.28 5.97
C GLY A 377 20.33 0.31 4.72
N THR A 378 21.04 -0.47 3.91
CA THR A 378 21.79 0.03 2.76
C THR A 378 20.94 0.30 1.54
N SER A 379 19.87 -0.49 1.35
CA SER A 379 18.94 -0.37 0.24
C SER A 379 17.51 -0.17 0.73
N GLN A 380 16.79 0.71 0.06
CA GLN A 380 15.40 1.04 0.41
C GLN A 380 14.62 1.38 -0.86
N ALA A 381 13.36 0.95 -0.93
CA ALA A 381 12.42 1.46 -1.91
C ALA A 381 11.09 1.83 -1.24
N VAL A 382 10.49 2.91 -1.72
CA VAL A 382 9.14 3.38 -1.36
C VAL A 382 8.36 3.52 -2.66
N ILE A 383 7.33 2.70 -2.84
CA ILE A 383 6.43 2.79 -3.98
C ILE A 383 5.07 3.27 -3.46
N LEU A 384 4.57 4.35 -4.02
CA LEU A 384 3.26 4.93 -3.73
C LEU A 384 2.44 4.96 -5.02
N VAL A 385 1.23 4.43 -4.97
CA VAL A 385 0.28 4.52 -6.08
C VAL A 385 -1.03 5.13 -5.60
N ASN A 386 -1.67 5.89 -6.46
CA ASN A 386 -2.94 6.54 -6.18
C ASN A 386 -4.13 5.69 -6.65
N ALA A 387 -4.08 4.41 -6.32
CA ALA A 387 -5.16 3.45 -6.51
C ALA A 387 -5.31 2.56 -5.26
N ASP A 388 -6.55 2.18 -4.94
CA ASP A 388 -6.87 1.29 -3.81
C ASP A 388 -6.40 -0.13 -4.10
N SER A 389 -5.69 -0.76 -3.15
CA SER A 389 -5.15 -2.12 -3.32
C SER A 389 -6.23 -3.17 -3.59
N GLY A 390 -7.44 -2.99 -3.06
CA GLY A 390 -8.57 -3.90 -3.25
C GLY A 390 -9.19 -3.81 -4.65
N THR A 391 -8.81 -2.80 -5.44
CA THR A 391 -9.28 -2.61 -6.82
C THR A 391 -8.19 -2.86 -7.88
N LEU A 392 -6.95 -3.11 -7.44
CA LEU A 392 -5.85 -3.46 -8.34
C LEU A 392 -6.01 -4.88 -8.88
N THR A 393 -5.79 -5.05 -10.17
CA THR A 393 -5.67 -6.36 -10.80
C THR A 393 -4.42 -7.09 -10.33
N GLN A 394 -4.37 -8.42 -10.52
CA GLN A 394 -3.20 -9.24 -10.24
C GLN A 394 -1.95 -8.72 -10.95
N GLN A 395 -2.06 -8.26 -12.21
CA GLN A 395 -0.93 -7.73 -12.99
C GLN A 395 -0.41 -6.43 -12.37
N GLN A 396 -1.29 -5.48 -12.04
CA GLN A 396 -0.91 -4.22 -11.40
C GLN A 396 -0.22 -4.44 -10.05
N GLN A 397 -0.69 -5.39 -9.24
CA GLN A 397 -0.03 -5.77 -7.99
C GLN A 397 1.37 -6.36 -8.26
N THR A 398 1.49 -7.23 -9.27
CA THR A 398 2.78 -7.80 -9.69
C THR A 398 3.78 -6.73 -10.12
N ASP A 399 3.34 -5.71 -10.86
CA ASP A 399 4.20 -4.63 -11.31
C ASP A 399 4.68 -3.74 -10.16
N ILE A 400 3.83 -3.50 -9.16
CA ILE A 400 4.23 -2.79 -7.94
C ILE A 400 5.32 -3.59 -7.18
N VAL A 401 5.15 -4.91 -7.05
CA VAL A 401 6.15 -5.80 -6.43
C VAL A 401 7.45 -5.83 -7.24
N ASN A 402 7.36 -5.90 -8.58
CA ASN A 402 8.53 -5.86 -9.45
C ASN A 402 9.29 -4.53 -9.34
N ALA A 403 8.55 -3.40 -9.23
CA ALA A 403 9.17 -2.09 -9.00
C ALA A 403 9.89 -2.03 -7.64
N LEU A 404 9.29 -2.63 -6.58
CA LEU A 404 9.91 -2.74 -5.27
C LEU A 404 11.21 -3.59 -5.33
N ILE A 405 11.15 -4.78 -5.94
CA ILE A 405 12.31 -5.67 -6.11
C ILE A 405 13.40 -4.98 -6.93
N THR A 406 13.04 -4.36 -8.06
CA THR A 406 13.98 -3.62 -8.89
C THR A 406 14.63 -2.48 -8.11
N GLY A 407 13.86 -1.80 -7.28
CA GLY A 407 14.33 -0.70 -6.44
C GLY A 407 15.25 -1.15 -5.31
N ILE A 408 15.02 -2.27 -4.67
CA ILE A 408 15.83 -2.75 -3.53
C ILE A 408 17.00 -3.61 -3.99
N CYS A 409 16.75 -4.56 -4.91
CA CYS A 409 17.72 -5.58 -5.32
C CYS A 409 18.49 -5.23 -6.60
N GLY A 410 18.04 -4.21 -7.34
CA GLY A 410 18.74 -3.74 -8.53
C GLY A 410 20.07 -3.06 -8.16
N SER A 411 21.13 -3.35 -8.91
CA SER A 411 22.35 -2.54 -8.87
C SER A 411 22.01 -1.14 -9.42
N GLY A 412 22.16 -0.12 -8.59
CA GLY A 412 21.89 1.27 -8.95
C GLY A 412 22.78 1.82 -10.04
#